data_48cbfd1531b12bde6a32e13bc1e4853d
#
_entry.id   48cbfd1531b12bde6a32e13bc1e4853d
#
_cell.length_a   1.000
_cell.length_b   1.000
_cell.length_c   1.000
_cell.angle_alpha   90.00
_cell.angle_beta   90.00
_cell.angle_gamma   90.00
#
_symmetry.space_group_name_H-M   'P 1'
#
loop_
_entity.id
_entity.type
_entity.pdbx_description
1 polymer ?
#
loop_
_entity_poly.entity_id
_entity_poly.type
_entity_poly.pdbx_seq_one_letter_code
_entity_poly.pdbx_strand_id
1 'polypeptide(L)'
;VCQSRQTYDQLEFRHYDEDDGLVNNVVQSIVEDRDGKIWLGTEYGMSRFDPDTEVFDSFFFSAIMPGNVYLESSACVMKNGHLLFGTNHGLVVVDPEKVMPQHVVSPVVLTDLKINGISVRPGDIDSPLTEALSYTNRIELKYYQNSFSIDFSTFDYSMANDAKYIYKLIPYDKDWGVPSSLNFAAYKNLLPGTYQ
;
A
#
# COMPACT_ATOMS: atom_id res chain seq x y z
N VAL A 1 -15.11 15.10 -12.18
CA VAL A 1 -16.23 15.79 -11.54
C VAL A 1 -16.48 17.11 -12.26
N CYS A 2 -17.61 17.23 -12.92
CA CYS A 2 -17.97 18.43 -13.67
C CYS A 2 -18.58 19.44 -12.70
N GLN A 3 -17.86 20.50 -12.33
CA GLN A 3 -18.41 21.64 -11.61
C GLN A 3 -19.07 22.62 -12.60
N SER A 4 -20.40 22.71 -12.50
CA SER A 4 -21.30 23.81 -12.87
C SER A 4 -21.04 24.63 -14.14
N ARG A 5 -22.00 24.55 -15.08
CA ARG A 5 -22.40 25.60 -16.07
C ARG A 5 -21.30 26.44 -16.74
N GLN A 6 -20.22 25.83 -17.15
CA GLN A 6 -19.32 26.38 -18.14
C GLN A 6 -19.69 25.85 -19.54
N THR A 7 -19.57 26.68 -20.55
CA THR A 7 -19.72 26.32 -21.96
C THR A 7 -18.75 25.16 -22.26
N TYR A 8 -19.18 24.16 -23.02
CA TYR A 8 -18.40 22.93 -23.31
C TYR A 8 -16.98 23.18 -23.83
N ASP A 9 -16.69 24.34 -24.34
CA ASP A 9 -15.38 24.75 -24.86
C ASP A 9 -14.32 25.12 -23.78
N GLN A 10 -14.68 25.07 -22.48
CA GLN A 10 -13.79 25.42 -21.37
C GLN A 10 -13.73 24.34 -20.26
N LEU A 11 -14.05 23.10 -20.60
CA LEU A 11 -13.91 22.00 -19.65
C LEU A 11 -12.46 21.57 -19.56
N GLU A 12 -11.88 21.74 -18.39
CA GLU A 12 -10.58 21.16 -18.04
C GLU A 12 -10.82 19.83 -17.34
N PHE A 13 -10.18 18.78 -17.85
CA PHE A 13 -10.26 17.44 -17.28
C PHE A 13 -8.96 17.15 -16.55
N ARG A 14 -9.08 16.76 -15.28
CA ARG A 14 -7.98 16.22 -14.51
C ARG A 14 -8.15 14.72 -14.38
N HIS A 15 -7.10 13.99 -14.68
CA HIS A 15 -7.04 12.54 -14.57
C HIS A 15 -6.44 12.16 -13.22
N TYR A 16 -6.99 11.13 -12.60
CA TYR A 16 -6.47 10.51 -11.38
C TYR A 16 -6.43 9.01 -11.58
N ASP A 17 -5.38 8.37 -11.08
CA ASP A 17 -5.18 6.93 -11.16
C ASP A 17 -4.62 6.34 -9.86
N GLU A 18 -4.16 5.10 -9.91
CA GLU A 18 -3.58 4.41 -8.75
C GLU A 18 -2.32 5.08 -8.22
N ASP A 19 -1.55 5.76 -9.06
CA ASP A 19 -0.36 6.50 -8.65
C ASP A 19 -0.71 7.77 -7.85
N ASP A 20 -1.93 8.32 -8.02
CA ASP A 20 -2.49 9.42 -7.23
C ASP A 20 -3.14 8.93 -5.92
N GLY A 21 -3.26 7.63 -5.70
CA GLY A 21 -3.83 7.01 -4.49
C GLY A 21 -5.21 6.38 -4.66
N LEU A 22 -5.76 6.36 -5.87
CA LEU A 22 -6.98 5.60 -6.16
C LEU A 22 -6.71 4.10 -5.96
N VAL A 23 -7.64 3.40 -5.30
CA VAL A 23 -7.44 1.99 -4.95
C VAL A 23 -7.39 1.06 -6.16
N ASN A 24 -8.10 1.42 -7.23
CA ASN A 24 -8.09 0.70 -8.51
C ASN A 24 -8.66 1.58 -9.63
N ASN A 25 -8.08 1.50 -10.82
CA ASN A 25 -8.44 2.33 -11.97
C ASN A 25 -9.82 2.01 -12.58
N VAL A 26 -10.42 0.87 -12.23
CA VAL A 26 -11.75 0.49 -12.73
C VAL A 26 -12.81 0.95 -11.74
N VAL A 27 -13.29 2.20 -11.92
CA VAL A 27 -14.33 2.79 -11.10
C VAL A 27 -15.69 2.36 -11.62
N GLN A 28 -16.45 1.68 -10.77
CA GLN A 28 -17.78 1.11 -11.10
C GLN A 28 -18.94 2.03 -10.65
N SER A 29 -18.78 2.70 -9.52
CA SER A 29 -19.81 3.56 -8.96
C SER A 29 -19.23 4.77 -8.24
N ILE A 30 -19.93 5.89 -8.31
CA ILE A 30 -19.52 7.17 -7.74
C ILE A 30 -20.70 7.79 -6.99
N VAL A 31 -20.44 8.28 -5.78
CA VAL A 31 -21.43 9.01 -4.99
C VAL A 31 -20.74 10.08 -4.14
N GLU A 32 -21.40 11.23 -4.00
CA GLU A 32 -20.95 12.34 -3.15
C GLU A 32 -21.64 12.24 -1.78
N ASP A 33 -20.89 12.39 -0.69
CA ASP A 33 -21.45 12.46 0.65
C ASP A 33 -21.90 13.90 1.01
N ARG A 34 -22.41 14.11 2.24
CA ARG A 34 -22.89 15.40 2.70
C ARG A 34 -21.81 16.45 2.89
N ASP A 35 -20.57 16.02 3.07
CA ASP A 35 -19.41 16.88 3.27
C ASP A 35 -18.69 17.20 1.95
N GLY A 36 -19.28 16.80 0.81
CA GLY A 36 -18.73 17.04 -0.52
C GLY A 36 -17.56 16.10 -0.89
N LYS A 37 -17.31 15.05 -0.11
CA LYS A 37 -16.32 14.04 -0.46
C LYS A 37 -16.91 13.02 -1.43
N ILE A 38 -16.10 12.59 -2.38
CA ILE A 38 -16.53 11.69 -3.45
C ILE A 38 -16.09 10.28 -3.13
N TRP A 39 -17.06 9.37 -3.05
CA TRP A 39 -16.83 7.96 -2.77
C TRP A 39 -16.91 7.15 -4.06
N LEU A 40 -15.91 6.31 -4.27
CA LEU A 40 -15.68 5.57 -5.49
C LEU A 40 -15.66 4.07 -5.16
N GLY A 41 -16.66 3.35 -5.64
CA GLY A 41 -16.65 1.88 -5.60
C GLY A 41 -15.93 1.37 -6.83
N THR A 42 -14.90 0.53 -6.64
CA THR A 42 -14.07 -0.01 -7.72
C THR A 42 -14.17 -1.53 -7.82
N GLU A 43 -13.47 -2.15 -8.76
CA GLU A 43 -13.37 -3.62 -8.81
C GLU A 43 -12.56 -4.20 -7.63
N TYR A 44 -11.79 -3.38 -6.90
CA TYR A 44 -10.88 -3.89 -5.88
C TYR A 44 -10.87 -3.07 -4.58
N GLY A 45 -12.03 -2.62 -4.14
CA GLY A 45 -12.15 -1.82 -2.92
C GLY A 45 -12.86 -0.50 -3.14
N MET A 46 -12.78 0.38 -2.17
CA MET A 46 -13.43 1.68 -2.17
C MET A 46 -12.41 2.78 -1.90
N SER A 47 -12.53 3.89 -2.62
CA SER A 47 -11.78 5.11 -2.33
C SER A 47 -12.71 6.25 -1.96
N ARG A 48 -12.24 7.13 -1.06
CA ARG A 48 -12.84 8.44 -0.79
C ARG A 48 -11.90 9.52 -1.29
N PHE A 49 -12.35 10.34 -2.18
CA PHE A 49 -11.60 11.47 -2.70
C PHE A 49 -12.07 12.78 -2.03
N ASP A 50 -11.13 13.55 -1.57
CA ASP A 50 -11.34 14.90 -1.06
C ASP A 50 -11.01 15.91 -2.18
N PRO A 51 -12.02 16.61 -2.77
CA PRO A 51 -11.77 17.57 -3.84
C PRO A 51 -10.99 18.81 -3.41
N ASP A 52 -11.01 19.16 -2.11
CA ASP A 52 -10.33 20.34 -1.60
C ASP A 52 -8.84 20.14 -1.42
N THR A 53 -8.44 18.95 -0.98
CA THR A 53 -7.05 18.58 -0.73
C THR A 53 -6.46 17.71 -1.84
N GLU A 54 -7.32 17.18 -2.73
CA GLU A 54 -6.97 16.25 -3.81
C GLU A 54 -6.31 14.96 -3.30
N VAL A 55 -6.71 14.49 -2.12
CA VAL A 55 -6.18 13.30 -1.47
C VAL A 55 -7.19 12.17 -1.55
N PHE A 56 -6.69 10.96 -1.82
CA PHE A 56 -7.46 9.73 -1.74
C PHE A 56 -7.22 9.02 -0.42
N ASP A 57 -8.31 8.57 0.19
CA ASP A 57 -8.31 7.57 1.26
C ASP A 57 -8.83 6.25 0.70
N SER A 58 -8.12 5.16 0.95
CA SER A 58 -8.49 3.82 0.48
C SER A 58 -9.06 2.97 1.60
N PHE A 59 -10.11 2.20 1.28
CA PHE A 59 -10.81 1.33 2.22
C PHE A 59 -10.92 -0.08 1.65
N PHE A 60 -10.38 -1.05 2.39
CA PHE A 60 -10.46 -2.45 2.04
C PHE A 60 -11.32 -3.17 3.07
N PHE A 61 -12.52 -3.56 2.68
CA PHE A 61 -13.44 -4.28 3.57
C PHE A 61 -13.24 -5.82 3.52
N SER A 62 -12.12 -6.28 2.98
CA SER A 62 -11.84 -7.68 2.71
C SER A 62 -11.74 -8.60 3.94
N ALA A 63 -11.53 -8.04 5.13
CA ALA A 63 -11.46 -8.85 6.36
C ALA A 63 -12.80 -9.53 6.73
N ILE A 64 -13.93 -9.06 6.15
CA ILE A 64 -15.27 -9.55 6.46
C ILE A 64 -15.97 -10.13 5.21
N MET A 65 -15.59 -9.72 4.00
CA MET A 65 -16.21 -10.15 2.75
C MET A 65 -15.15 -10.37 1.66
N PRO A 66 -14.76 -11.61 1.37
CA PRO A 66 -13.89 -11.90 0.25
C PRO A 66 -14.59 -11.54 -1.07
N GLY A 67 -13.93 -10.73 -1.90
CA GLY A 67 -14.38 -10.37 -3.25
C GLY A 67 -15.36 -9.20 -3.32
N ASN A 68 -15.01 -8.06 -2.72
CA ASN A 68 -15.78 -6.82 -2.89
C ASN A 68 -15.53 -6.18 -4.26
N VAL A 69 -16.14 -6.75 -5.27
CA VAL A 69 -16.30 -6.11 -6.57
C VAL A 69 -17.56 -5.26 -6.49
N TYR A 70 -17.41 -3.95 -6.59
CA TYR A 70 -18.55 -3.03 -6.67
C TYR A 70 -19.19 -3.12 -8.05
N LEU A 71 -20.50 -2.92 -8.10
CA LEU A 71 -21.27 -3.03 -9.34
C LEU A 71 -21.44 -1.67 -9.99
N GLU A 72 -21.48 -1.67 -11.32
CA GLU A 72 -21.64 -0.46 -12.12
C GLU A 72 -22.92 0.30 -11.74
N SER A 73 -22.79 1.61 -11.58
CA SER A 73 -23.88 2.55 -11.29
C SER A 73 -24.74 2.20 -10.06
N SER A 74 -24.25 1.37 -9.15
CA SER A 74 -25.01 0.86 -7.99
C SER A 74 -24.61 1.53 -6.69
N ALA A 75 -24.67 2.88 -6.65
CA ALA A 75 -24.43 3.65 -5.42
C ALA A 75 -25.50 4.72 -5.22
N CYS A 76 -25.87 4.97 -3.96
CA CYS A 76 -26.76 6.08 -3.62
C CYS A 76 -26.54 6.57 -2.19
N VAL A 77 -26.99 7.80 -1.91
CA VAL A 77 -27.01 8.40 -0.57
C VAL A 77 -28.38 8.17 0.06
N MET A 78 -28.37 7.62 1.27
CA MET A 78 -29.58 7.46 2.08
C MET A 78 -29.97 8.77 2.76
N LYS A 79 -31.26 8.91 3.16
CA LYS A 79 -31.76 10.10 3.85
C LYS A 79 -31.02 10.44 5.16
N ASN A 80 -30.47 9.42 5.84
CA ASN A 80 -29.69 9.58 7.05
C ASN A 80 -28.22 9.97 6.80
N GLY A 81 -27.77 10.04 5.53
CA GLY A 81 -26.40 10.38 5.15
C GLY A 81 -25.51 9.17 4.91
N HIS A 82 -25.96 7.95 5.22
CA HIS A 82 -25.20 6.75 4.89
C HIS A 82 -25.16 6.53 3.38
N LEU A 83 -24.07 5.98 2.90
CA LEU A 83 -23.89 5.58 1.51
C LEU A 83 -24.22 4.11 1.35
N LEU A 84 -24.87 3.77 0.25
CA LEU A 84 -25.23 2.40 -0.08
C LEU A 84 -24.56 2.04 -1.41
N PHE A 85 -23.84 0.93 -1.44
CA PHE A 85 -23.18 0.41 -2.63
C PHE A 85 -23.62 -1.03 -2.89
N GLY A 86 -23.92 -1.32 -4.14
CA GLY A 86 -24.14 -2.68 -4.61
C GLY A 86 -22.81 -3.39 -4.88
N THR A 87 -22.71 -4.65 -4.47
CA THR A 87 -21.57 -5.52 -4.74
C THR A 87 -22.05 -6.86 -5.28
N ASN A 88 -21.14 -7.65 -5.80
CA ASN A 88 -21.43 -9.01 -6.26
C ASN A 88 -21.90 -9.97 -5.13
N HIS A 89 -21.76 -9.57 -3.87
CA HIS A 89 -22.16 -10.36 -2.69
C HIS A 89 -23.28 -9.72 -1.87
N GLY A 90 -23.86 -8.60 -2.34
CA GLY A 90 -24.94 -7.91 -1.66
C GLY A 90 -24.75 -6.40 -1.58
N LEU A 91 -25.18 -5.82 -0.47
CA LEU A 91 -25.12 -4.37 -0.25
C LEU A 91 -24.12 -4.02 0.85
N VAL A 92 -23.29 -3.03 0.58
CA VAL A 92 -22.40 -2.41 1.57
C VAL A 92 -23.02 -1.08 1.99
N VAL A 93 -23.19 -0.91 3.31
CA VAL A 93 -23.67 0.35 3.90
C VAL A 93 -22.48 1.01 4.59
N VAL A 94 -22.15 2.21 4.18
CA VAL A 94 -21.04 3.00 4.73
C VAL A 94 -21.60 4.20 5.51
N ASP A 95 -21.15 4.36 6.73
CA ASP A 95 -21.36 5.56 7.53
C ASP A 95 -20.11 6.47 7.38
N PRO A 96 -20.14 7.54 6.58
CA PRO A 96 -18.96 8.35 6.29
C PRO A 96 -18.31 8.95 7.54
N GLU A 97 -19.09 9.19 8.60
CA GLU A 97 -18.60 9.77 9.85
C GLU A 97 -17.82 8.77 10.72
N LYS A 98 -18.09 7.47 10.54
CA LYS A 98 -17.50 6.40 11.37
C LYS A 98 -16.39 5.61 10.65
N VAL A 99 -16.37 5.65 9.33
CA VAL A 99 -15.33 4.96 8.58
C VAL A 99 -14.05 5.75 8.67
N MET A 100 -13.07 5.18 9.33
CA MET A 100 -11.71 5.72 9.36
C MET A 100 -10.90 5.13 8.23
N PRO A 101 -10.10 5.95 7.51
CA PRO A 101 -9.14 5.44 6.54
C PRO A 101 -8.25 4.42 7.24
N GLN A 102 -8.10 3.25 6.65
CA GLN A 102 -7.16 2.26 7.15
C GLN A 102 -5.74 2.64 6.72
N HIS A 103 -5.23 3.76 7.23
CA HIS A 103 -3.81 4.03 7.23
C HIS A 103 -3.16 3.16 8.32
N VAL A 104 -3.28 1.86 8.19
CA VAL A 104 -2.47 0.96 9.00
C VAL A 104 -1.07 1.04 8.41
N VAL A 105 -0.27 1.96 8.93
CA VAL A 105 1.18 1.94 8.70
C VAL A 105 1.71 0.72 9.44
N SER A 106 1.60 -0.43 8.82
CA SER A 106 2.20 -1.64 9.36
C SER A 106 3.72 -1.50 9.26
N PRO A 107 4.44 -1.60 10.37
CA PRO A 107 5.89 -1.50 10.34
C PRO A 107 6.47 -2.62 9.47
N VAL A 108 7.45 -2.27 8.66
CA VAL A 108 8.25 -3.26 7.93
C VAL A 108 9.18 -3.93 8.94
N VAL A 109 9.16 -5.26 8.97
CA VAL A 109 10.03 -6.05 9.83
C VAL A 109 10.97 -6.88 8.96
N LEU A 110 12.24 -6.89 9.31
CA LEU A 110 13.25 -7.74 8.68
C LEU A 110 13.06 -9.18 9.19
N THR A 111 12.86 -10.12 8.27
CA THR A 111 12.44 -11.48 8.62
C THR A 111 13.55 -12.51 8.45
N ASP A 112 14.44 -12.33 7.49
CA ASP A 112 15.55 -13.25 7.25
C ASP A 112 16.78 -12.53 6.70
N LEU A 113 17.96 -12.99 7.07
CA LEU A 113 19.25 -12.58 6.49
C LEU A 113 19.89 -13.78 5.82
N LYS A 114 20.19 -13.65 4.53
CA LYS A 114 20.91 -14.68 3.79
C LYS A 114 22.27 -14.15 3.39
N ILE A 115 23.31 -14.92 3.67
CA ILE A 115 24.69 -14.63 3.26
C ILE A 115 25.08 -15.68 2.22
N ASN A 116 25.51 -15.24 1.04
CA ASN A 116 25.80 -16.12 -0.10
C ASN A 116 24.65 -17.08 -0.44
N GLY A 117 23.40 -16.64 -0.21
CA GLY A 117 22.19 -17.44 -0.48
C GLY A 117 21.77 -18.40 0.64
N ILE A 118 22.49 -18.43 1.76
CA ILE A 118 22.20 -19.30 2.91
C ILE A 118 21.65 -18.44 4.04
N SER A 119 20.46 -18.77 4.56
CA SER A 119 19.89 -18.15 5.76
C SER A 119 20.82 -18.33 6.96
N VAL A 120 21.01 -17.27 7.73
CA VAL A 120 21.84 -17.26 8.94
C VAL A 120 21.01 -16.87 10.15
N ARG A 121 21.25 -17.56 11.27
CA ARG A 121 20.55 -17.35 12.53
C ARG A 121 21.53 -17.03 13.65
N PRO A 122 21.09 -16.41 14.74
CA PRO A 122 21.91 -16.27 15.93
C PRO A 122 22.41 -17.62 16.42
N GLY A 123 23.73 -17.72 16.67
CA GLY A 123 24.36 -18.95 17.12
C GLY A 123 24.88 -19.91 16.03
N ASP A 124 24.56 -19.66 14.75
CA ASP A 124 25.17 -20.41 13.65
C ASP A 124 26.67 -20.12 13.56
N ILE A 125 27.41 -21.08 13.03
CA ILE A 125 28.86 -20.92 12.81
C ILE A 125 29.04 -19.75 11.83
N ASP A 126 29.84 -18.79 12.25
CA ASP A 126 30.16 -17.59 11.44
C ASP A 126 28.99 -16.63 11.19
N SER A 127 27.93 -16.75 11.97
CA SER A 127 26.80 -15.82 11.91
C SER A 127 27.20 -14.41 12.39
N PRO A 128 26.82 -13.37 11.67
CA PRO A 128 27.00 -12.01 12.13
C PRO A 128 25.90 -11.57 13.12
N LEU A 129 24.88 -12.41 13.34
CA LEU A 129 23.77 -12.11 14.21
C LEU A 129 24.01 -12.60 15.64
N THR A 130 23.89 -11.73 16.60
CA THR A 130 23.93 -12.05 18.05
C THR A 130 22.53 -12.25 18.63
N GLU A 131 21.52 -11.68 17.99
CA GLU A 131 20.10 -11.75 18.36
C GLU A 131 19.24 -11.85 17.11
N ALA A 132 17.93 -12.02 17.27
CA ALA A 132 17.03 -12.10 16.12
C ALA A 132 17.10 -10.83 15.27
N LEU A 133 17.06 -10.99 13.95
CA LEU A 133 17.23 -9.91 12.96
C LEU A 133 16.27 -8.73 13.22
N SER A 134 15.04 -9.01 13.66
CA SER A 134 14.03 -8.00 13.98
C SER A 134 14.41 -7.07 15.17
N TYR A 135 15.38 -7.46 15.97
CA TYR A 135 15.91 -6.66 17.10
C TYR A 135 17.30 -6.12 16.82
N THR A 136 17.93 -6.54 15.73
CA THR A 136 19.30 -6.17 15.39
C THR A 136 19.32 -4.83 14.67
N ASN A 137 20.02 -3.84 15.24
CA ASN A 137 20.18 -2.50 14.66
C ASN A 137 21.45 -2.34 13.82
N ARG A 138 22.40 -3.26 13.96
CA ARG A 138 23.69 -3.23 13.28
C ARG A 138 24.19 -4.63 13.00
N ILE A 139 24.61 -4.87 11.77
CA ILE A 139 25.17 -6.13 11.32
C ILE A 139 26.60 -5.88 10.84
N GLU A 140 27.56 -6.64 11.34
CA GLU A 140 28.94 -6.58 10.89
C GLU A 140 29.29 -7.80 10.06
N LEU A 141 29.47 -7.58 8.76
CA LEU A 141 29.81 -8.62 7.81
C LEU A 141 31.33 -8.72 7.62
N LYS A 142 31.83 -9.93 7.52
CA LYS A 142 33.23 -10.20 7.18
C LYS A 142 33.45 -10.00 5.67
N TYR A 143 34.70 -9.79 5.25
CA TYR A 143 35.03 -9.48 3.85
C TYR A 143 34.53 -10.51 2.83
N TYR A 144 34.38 -11.78 3.21
CA TYR A 144 33.85 -12.84 2.35
C TYR A 144 32.32 -12.98 2.43
N GLN A 145 31.67 -12.23 3.30
CA GLN A 145 30.21 -12.13 3.44
C GLN A 145 29.64 -10.94 2.68
N ASN A 146 30.28 -10.55 1.60
CA ASN A 146 29.99 -9.34 0.84
C ASN A 146 28.79 -9.43 -0.12
N SER A 147 28.15 -10.60 -0.15
CA SER A 147 26.94 -10.84 -0.92
C SER A 147 25.85 -11.33 0.01
N PHE A 148 24.81 -10.53 0.19
CA PHE A 148 23.73 -10.86 1.11
C PHE A 148 22.36 -10.42 0.55
N SER A 149 21.31 -11.00 1.10
CA SER A 149 19.95 -10.52 0.94
C SER A 149 19.24 -10.45 2.29
N ILE A 150 18.35 -9.49 2.39
CA ILE A 150 17.50 -9.30 3.56
C ILE A 150 16.07 -9.44 3.09
N ASP A 151 15.35 -10.39 3.67
CA ASP A 151 13.92 -10.54 3.47
C ASP A 151 13.18 -9.68 4.50
N PHE A 152 12.08 -9.09 4.10
CA PHE A 152 11.27 -8.24 4.96
C PHE A 152 9.78 -8.46 4.68
N SER A 153 8.94 -8.11 5.64
CA SER A 153 7.49 -8.22 5.49
C SER A 153 6.79 -7.19 6.36
N THR A 154 5.56 -6.86 6.00
CA THR A 154 4.61 -6.21 6.89
C THR A 154 3.76 -7.29 7.55
N PHE A 155 3.34 -7.08 8.81
CA PHE A 155 2.38 -7.97 9.48
C PHE A 155 0.92 -7.60 9.18
N ASP A 156 0.69 -6.82 8.16
CA ASP A 156 -0.65 -6.50 7.72
C ASP A 156 -1.19 -7.59 6.79
N TYR A 157 -2.00 -8.47 7.36
CA TYR A 157 -2.64 -9.54 6.61
C TYR A 157 -3.73 -9.05 5.65
N SER A 158 -4.24 -7.82 5.84
CA SER A 158 -5.25 -7.23 4.96
C SER A 158 -4.67 -6.77 3.62
N MET A 159 -3.37 -6.43 3.60
CA MET A 159 -2.63 -5.94 2.44
C MET A 159 -1.56 -6.92 1.94
N ALA A 160 -1.55 -8.15 2.44
CA ALA A 160 -0.45 -9.10 2.21
C ALA A 160 -0.15 -9.37 0.72
N ASN A 161 -1.16 -9.27 -0.16
CA ASN A 161 -0.98 -9.51 -1.59
C ASN A 161 -0.66 -8.25 -2.40
N ASP A 162 -0.87 -7.06 -1.84
CA ASP A 162 -0.77 -5.79 -2.56
C ASP A 162 0.31 -4.86 -2.00
N ALA A 163 1.02 -5.31 -0.96
CA ALA A 163 2.11 -4.55 -0.40
C ALA A 163 3.23 -4.35 -1.43
N LYS A 164 3.52 -3.10 -1.75
CA LYS A 164 4.68 -2.72 -2.57
C LYS A 164 5.77 -2.17 -1.66
N TYR A 165 6.98 -2.61 -1.88
CA TYR A 165 8.15 -2.22 -1.09
C TYR A 165 9.10 -1.39 -1.94
N ILE A 166 9.68 -0.38 -1.32
CA ILE A 166 10.84 0.33 -1.84
C ILE A 166 11.96 0.26 -0.81
N TYR A 167 13.18 0.15 -1.27
CA TYR A 167 14.36 0.14 -0.40
C TYR A 167 15.54 0.86 -1.04
N LYS A 168 16.51 1.23 -0.21
CA LYS A 168 17.71 1.93 -0.63
C LYS A 168 18.85 1.60 0.34
N LEU A 169 20.01 1.27 -0.17
CA LEU A 169 21.24 1.05 0.60
C LEU A 169 22.19 2.24 0.39
N ILE A 170 22.35 3.07 1.39
CA ILE A 170 23.20 4.26 1.33
C ILE A 170 24.62 3.90 1.76
N PRO A 171 25.68 4.32 1.07
CA PRO A 171 25.71 5.15 -0.14
C PRO A 171 25.76 4.37 -1.46
N TYR A 172 25.41 3.08 -1.46
CA TYR A 172 25.50 2.22 -2.66
C TYR A 172 24.49 2.61 -3.73
N ASP A 173 23.22 2.78 -3.33
CA ASP A 173 22.15 3.20 -4.23
C ASP A 173 22.06 4.74 -4.25
N LYS A 174 21.91 5.33 -5.45
CA LYS A 174 21.71 6.77 -5.59
C LYS A 174 20.28 7.18 -5.27
N ASP A 175 19.33 6.42 -5.79
CA ASP A 175 17.90 6.70 -5.68
C ASP A 175 17.16 5.53 -5.01
N TRP A 176 15.93 5.77 -4.60
CA TRP A 176 15.04 4.73 -4.12
C TRP A 176 14.73 3.73 -5.24
N GLY A 177 14.59 2.47 -4.90
CA GLY A 177 14.13 1.44 -5.83
C GLY A 177 12.71 1.73 -6.36
N VAL A 178 12.37 1.09 -7.47
CA VAL A 178 10.99 1.13 -8.00
C VAL A 178 10.10 0.30 -7.10
N PRO A 179 8.86 0.77 -6.78
CA PRO A 179 7.91 -0.01 -6.00
C PRO A 179 7.69 -1.41 -6.57
N SER A 180 7.89 -2.44 -5.75
CA SER A 180 7.81 -3.84 -6.17
C SER A 180 7.13 -4.68 -5.10
N SER A 181 6.42 -5.73 -5.50
CA SER A 181 5.88 -6.75 -4.61
C SER A 181 6.94 -7.71 -4.06
N LEU A 182 8.19 -7.62 -4.54
CA LEU A 182 9.29 -8.41 -4.00
C LEU A 182 9.60 -7.96 -2.57
N ASN A 183 9.60 -8.90 -1.67
CA ASN A 183 9.80 -8.68 -0.24
C ASN A 183 11.23 -8.97 0.22
N PHE A 184 12.20 -8.76 -0.65
CA PHE A 184 13.62 -8.89 -0.31
C PHE A 184 14.48 -7.88 -1.07
N ALA A 185 15.58 -7.49 -0.45
CA ALA A 185 16.65 -6.68 -1.03
C ALA A 185 17.92 -7.54 -1.13
N ALA A 186 18.55 -7.58 -2.30
CA ALA A 186 19.76 -8.38 -2.52
C ALA A 186 20.91 -7.53 -3.07
N TYR A 187 22.06 -7.64 -2.42
CA TYR A 187 23.29 -6.95 -2.80
C TYR A 187 24.43 -7.93 -2.96
N LYS A 188 25.24 -7.72 -3.99
CA LYS A 188 26.35 -8.63 -4.32
C LYS A 188 27.65 -7.85 -4.46
N ASN A 189 28.74 -8.47 -3.98
CA ASN A 189 30.09 -7.93 -4.10
C ASN A 189 30.24 -6.50 -3.57
N LEU A 190 29.61 -6.21 -2.43
CA LEU A 190 29.78 -4.92 -1.78
C LEU A 190 31.25 -4.72 -1.34
N LEU A 191 31.75 -3.51 -1.58
CA LEU A 191 33.06 -3.10 -1.09
C LEU A 191 33.02 -2.92 0.43
N PRO A 192 34.19 -3.05 1.11
CA PRO A 192 34.26 -2.71 2.53
C PRO A 192 33.81 -1.27 2.79
N GLY A 193 32.91 -1.08 3.76
CA GLY A 193 32.34 0.21 4.09
C GLY A 193 31.22 0.12 5.11
N THR A 194 30.66 1.25 5.46
CA THR A 194 29.45 1.33 6.29
C THR A 194 28.27 1.72 5.40
N TYR A 195 27.21 0.99 5.53
CA TYR A 195 25.99 1.15 4.74
C TYR A 195 24.77 1.30 5.65
N GLN A 196 23.76 1.97 5.16
CA GLN A 196 22.50 2.18 5.86
C GLN A 196 21.33 1.97 4.92
#